data_026e496d1bcc5d05588681fe6919125e
#
_entry.id   026e496d1bcc5d05588681fe6919125e
#
_cell.length_a   1.000
_cell.length_b   1.000
_cell.length_c   1.000
_cell.angle_alpha   90.00
_cell.angle_beta   90.00
_cell.angle_gamma   90.00
#
_symmetry.space_group_name_H-M   'P 1'
#
loop_
_entity.id
_entity.type
_entity.pdbx_description
1 polymer ?
#
loop_
_entity_poly.entity_id
_entity_poly.type
_entity_poly.pdbx_seq_one_letter_code
_entity_poly.pdbx_strand_id
1 'polypeptide(L)'
;MAAFKERILGATGLTVGPLGLAASYGAPAEAFEEAFEKGCNYFYFGSGRHRAGMKQAVRNLCAKGRRSRMVIAIQSYARYGVLMEYFFKRNLRSMGLAQADILILGWHNRRPSPKLVARALALKEKGLCRFLGMSGHNRRLFPQMAAAGQFDLFHIRYNAAHRGAEEEAFPHLTGDSRPGIVTYTATRWGQLLNSKKMPPGEPAPAPSDCYRFALSHPAVDVCLCGPRNIDQMREAMPALELGPLGQEDMERMKRIGDYVHSHNRRF
;
A
#
# COMPACT_ATOMS: atom_id res chain seq x y z
N MET A 1 -0.29 5.86 -24.17
CA MET A 1 -1.35 5.46 -23.21
C MET A 1 -1.61 6.63 -22.26
N ALA A 2 -2.82 6.75 -21.68
CA ALA A 2 -3.12 7.85 -20.76
C ALA A 2 -2.45 7.60 -19.39
N ALA A 3 -1.98 8.68 -18.73
CA ALA A 3 -1.45 8.64 -17.37
C ALA A 3 -2.46 8.05 -16.37
N PHE A 4 -1.97 7.48 -15.28
CA PHE A 4 -2.86 7.09 -14.18
C PHE A 4 -3.48 8.33 -13.52
N LYS A 5 -4.79 8.27 -13.30
CA LYS A 5 -5.54 9.32 -12.61
C LYS A 5 -5.76 8.97 -11.14
N GLU A 6 -6.06 9.98 -10.34
CA GLU A 6 -6.58 9.78 -8.98
C GLU A 6 -7.82 8.88 -9.02
N ARG A 7 -8.03 8.11 -7.95
CA ARG A 7 -9.14 7.16 -7.79
C ARG A 7 -9.81 7.37 -6.44
N ILE A 8 -11.05 6.92 -6.33
CA ILE A 8 -11.69 6.77 -5.03
C ILE A 8 -11.25 5.43 -4.44
N LEU A 9 -10.79 5.44 -3.21
CA LEU A 9 -10.35 4.24 -2.48
C LEU A 9 -11.57 3.41 -2.06
N GLY A 10 -12.01 2.49 -2.92
CA GLY A 10 -13.23 1.72 -2.69
C GLY A 10 -14.42 2.61 -2.30
N ALA A 11 -15.25 2.14 -1.37
CA ALA A 11 -16.42 2.88 -0.87
C ALA A 11 -16.08 3.94 0.21
N THR A 12 -14.80 4.25 0.47
CA THR A 12 -14.41 5.20 1.53
C THR A 12 -14.70 6.67 1.18
N GLY A 13 -14.86 6.99 -0.11
CA GLY A 13 -14.94 8.37 -0.60
C GLY A 13 -13.62 9.13 -0.56
N LEU A 14 -12.51 8.50 -0.13
CA LEU A 14 -11.19 9.13 -0.14
C LEU A 14 -10.61 9.14 -1.55
N THR A 15 -10.27 10.33 -2.04
CA THR A 15 -9.51 10.49 -3.29
C THR A 15 -8.04 10.20 -3.03
N VAL A 16 -7.47 9.27 -3.77
CA VAL A 16 -6.07 8.81 -3.64
C VAL A 16 -5.35 8.83 -4.98
N GLY A 17 -4.10 9.24 -4.95
CA GLY A 17 -3.18 9.01 -6.07
C GLY A 17 -2.88 7.51 -6.22
N PRO A 18 -2.60 7.03 -7.43
CA PRO A 18 -2.39 5.61 -7.70
C PRO A 18 -1.14 5.06 -7.01
N LEU A 19 -0.11 5.87 -6.78
CA LEU A 19 1.10 5.48 -6.07
C LEU A 19 1.06 5.98 -4.63
N GLY A 20 1.06 5.04 -3.67
CA GLY A 20 1.12 5.31 -2.25
C GLY A 20 2.55 5.23 -1.72
N LEU A 21 2.83 5.88 -0.60
CA LEU A 21 4.14 6.06 -0.01
C LEU A 21 4.30 5.22 1.26
N ALA A 22 5.32 4.37 1.35
CA ALA A 22 5.59 3.54 2.53
C ALA A 22 6.81 4.05 3.32
N ALA A 23 6.63 4.23 4.63
CA ALA A 23 7.62 4.85 5.52
C ALA A 23 8.85 3.99 5.86
N SER A 24 8.80 2.68 5.65
CA SER A 24 9.63 1.71 6.40
C SER A 24 11.07 1.57 5.92
N TYR A 25 11.47 2.24 4.85
CA TYR A 25 12.73 1.96 4.14
C TYR A 25 13.79 3.04 4.25
N GLY A 26 13.48 4.23 4.76
CA GLY A 26 14.49 5.22 5.14
C GLY A 26 14.63 6.42 4.22
N ALA A 27 13.77 6.59 3.23
CA ALA A 27 13.77 7.80 2.41
C ALA A 27 13.67 9.07 3.28
N PRO A 28 14.36 10.17 2.93
CA PRO A 28 14.31 11.44 3.65
C PRO A 28 12.97 12.16 3.43
N ALA A 29 12.72 13.20 4.20
CA ALA A 29 11.45 13.94 4.16
C ALA A 29 11.16 14.53 2.78
N GLU A 30 12.18 15.08 2.14
CA GLU A 30 12.11 15.72 0.83
C GLU A 30 11.57 14.76 -0.25
N ALA A 31 11.94 13.48 -0.18
CA ALA A 31 11.46 12.47 -1.11
C ALA A 31 9.94 12.26 -1.01
N PHE A 32 9.39 12.29 0.20
CA PHE A 32 7.94 12.17 0.43
C PHE A 32 7.20 13.45 0.06
N GLU A 33 7.79 14.62 0.33
CA GLU A 33 7.20 15.91 -0.04
C GLU A 33 7.18 16.09 -1.57
N GLU A 34 8.28 15.76 -2.27
CA GLU A 34 8.34 15.78 -3.74
C GLU A 34 7.28 14.84 -4.36
N ALA A 35 7.15 13.62 -3.84
CA ALA A 35 6.14 12.68 -4.31
C ALA A 35 4.71 13.16 -4.04
N PHE A 36 4.47 13.80 -2.89
CA PHE A 36 3.17 14.39 -2.56
C PHE A 36 2.75 15.48 -3.57
N GLU A 37 3.67 16.36 -3.95
CA GLU A 37 3.36 17.41 -4.95
C GLU A 37 3.08 16.81 -6.35
N LYS A 38 3.55 15.57 -6.60
CA LYS A 38 3.22 14.78 -7.81
C LYS A 38 1.94 13.95 -7.68
N GLY A 39 1.14 14.15 -6.62
CA GLY A 39 -0.15 13.48 -6.41
C GLY A 39 -0.10 12.19 -5.57
N CYS A 40 1.06 11.79 -5.03
CA CYS A 40 1.16 10.62 -4.14
C CYS A 40 0.69 10.98 -2.72
N ASN A 41 -0.60 10.97 -2.47
CA ASN A 41 -1.18 11.46 -1.23
C ASN A 41 -1.51 10.38 -0.19
N TYR A 42 -1.34 9.08 -0.51
CA TYR A 42 -1.56 7.97 0.42
C TYR A 42 -0.27 7.65 1.19
N PHE A 43 -0.20 8.04 2.47
CA PHE A 43 0.95 7.86 3.35
C PHE A 43 0.74 6.63 4.24
N TYR A 44 1.45 5.55 3.95
CA TYR A 44 1.40 4.32 4.72
C TYR A 44 2.50 4.29 5.79
N PHE A 45 2.09 4.44 7.04
CA PHE A 45 2.96 4.38 8.22
C PHE A 45 2.91 2.98 8.83
N GLY A 46 3.71 2.07 8.24
CA GLY A 46 3.83 0.69 8.65
C GLY A 46 4.81 0.46 9.80
N SER A 47 5.34 -0.77 9.89
CA SER A 47 6.41 -1.14 10.83
C SER A 47 7.78 -0.70 10.29
N GLY A 48 8.79 -0.81 11.15
CA GLY A 48 10.18 -0.56 10.79
C GLY A 48 10.83 0.53 11.61
N ARG A 49 12.16 0.57 11.56
CA ARG A 49 12.97 1.54 12.33
C ARG A 49 13.19 2.85 11.56
N HIS A 50 13.16 2.81 10.22
CA HIS A 50 13.58 3.91 9.34
C HIS A 50 12.39 4.77 8.87
N ARG A 51 11.59 5.29 9.84
CA ARG A 51 10.35 6.04 9.55
C ARG A 51 10.47 7.56 9.79
N ALA A 52 11.68 8.04 10.08
CA ALA A 52 11.90 9.43 10.47
C ALA A 52 11.54 10.41 9.34
N GLY A 53 11.93 10.10 8.10
CA GLY A 53 11.66 10.96 6.94
C GLY A 53 10.16 11.19 6.73
N MET A 54 9.34 10.13 6.72
CA MET A 54 7.89 10.31 6.56
C MET A 54 7.25 11.07 7.72
N LYS A 55 7.69 10.86 8.96
CA LYS A 55 7.20 11.65 10.09
C LYS A 55 7.48 13.14 9.90
N GLN A 56 8.68 13.47 9.46
CA GLN A 56 9.07 14.85 9.21
C GLN A 56 8.28 15.43 8.02
N ALA A 57 8.14 14.69 6.91
CA ALA A 57 7.34 15.13 5.77
C ALA A 57 5.89 15.42 6.16
N VAL A 58 5.25 14.54 6.93
CA VAL A 58 3.87 14.75 7.41
C VAL A 58 3.78 16.03 8.25
N ARG A 59 4.73 16.28 9.15
CA ARG A 59 4.76 17.52 9.96
C ARG A 59 4.93 18.76 9.07
N ASN A 60 5.87 18.72 8.13
CA ASN A 60 6.13 19.82 7.19
C ASN A 60 4.89 20.14 6.35
N LEU A 61 4.24 19.11 5.81
CA LEU A 61 3.02 19.27 5.03
C LEU A 61 1.84 19.78 5.88
N CYS A 62 1.72 19.33 7.12
CA CYS A 62 0.73 19.89 8.07
C CYS A 62 0.98 21.37 8.36
N ALA A 63 2.24 21.76 8.60
CA ALA A 63 2.61 23.15 8.82
C ALA A 63 2.30 24.04 7.59
N LYS A 64 2.35 23.48 6.38
CA LYS A 64 1.94 24.13 5.13
C LYS A 64 0.42 24.08 4.88
N GLY A 65 -0.41 23.64 5.86
CA GLY A 65 -1.87 23.52 5.72
C GLY A 65 -2.36 22.41 4.78
N ARG A 66 -1.50 21.43 4.46
CA ARG A 66 -1.82 20.38 3.47
C ARG A 66 -2.45 19.11 4.06
N ARG A 67 -2.78 19.08 5.37
CA ARG A 67 -3.32 17.86 6.04
C ARG A 67 -4.55 17.28 5.34
N SER A 68 -5.48 18.10 4.89
CA SER A 68 -6.72 17.66 4.23
C SER A 68 -6.50 16.95 2.89
N ARG A 69 -5.36 17.18 2.25
CA ARG A 69 -4.99 16.51 1.00
C ARG A 69 -4.28 15.18 1.20
N MET A 70 -3.84 14.86 2.44
CA MET A 70 -3.16 13.60 2.77
C MET A 70 -4.15 12.55 3.25
N VAL A 71 -3.95 11.30 2.82
CA VAL A 71 -4.59 10.11 3.38
C VAL A 71 -3.55 9.37 4.22
N ILE A 72 -3.69 9.43 5.55
CA ILE A 72 -2.73 8.85 6.50
C ILE A 72 -3.24 7.49 6.98
N ALA A 73 -2.52 6.43 6.61
CA ALA A 73 -2.80 5.05 7.01
C ALA A 73 -1.75 4.56 8.00
N ILE A 74 -2.16 4.25 9.23
CA ILE A 74 -1.27 3.75 10.30
C ILE A 74 -1.57 2.28 10.55
N GLN A 75 -0.54 1.42 10.41
CA GLN A 75 -0.68 0.00 10.69
C GLN A 75 -0.21 -0.37 12.09
N SER A 76 -1.01 -1.20 12.77
CA SER A 76 -0.67 -1.84 14.04
C SER A 76 -0.52 -3.34 13.86
N TYR A 77 0.55 -3.91 14.41
CA TYR A 77 0.80 -5.36 14.46
C TYR A 77 0.42 -5.96 15.82
N ALA A 78 -0.08 -5.15 16.74
CA ALA A 78 -0.50 -5.62 18.06
C ALA A 78 -1.70 -6.59 17.93
N ARG A 79 -1.68 -7.65 18.73
CA ARG A 79 -2.76 -8.64 18.81
C ARG A 79 -3.72 -8.36 19.96
N TYR A 80 -3.36 -7.44 20.85
CA TYR A 80 -4.16 -7.00 21.99
C TYR A 80 -4.63 -5.56 21.78
N GLY A 81 -5.92 -5.30 21.99
CA GLY A 81 -6.54 -4.00 21.71
C GLY A 81 -5.91 -2.84 22.48
N VAL A 82 -5.49 -3.03 23.73
CA VAL A 82 -4.83 -2.01 24.55
C VAL A 82 -3.49 -1.61 23.95
N LEU A 83 -2.67 -2.59 23.53
CA LEU A 83 -1.38 -2.32 22.88
C LEU A 83 -1.56 -1.67 21.50
N MET A 84 -2.57 -2.10 20.75
CA MET A 84 -2.92 -1.48 19.47
C MET A 84 -3.24 0.01 19.65
N GLU A 85 -4.12 0.35 20.59
CA GLU A 85 -4.49 1.74 20.90
C GLU A 85 -3.28 2.54 21.36
N TYR A 86 -2.46 1.99 22.26
CA TYR A 86 -1.25 2.65 22.75
C TYR A 86 -0.29 3.02 21.61
N PHE A 87 0.05 2.05 20.75
CA PHE A 87 0.96 2.28 19.63
C PHE A 87 0.34 3.18 18.56
N PHE A 88 -0.96 3.08 18.31
CA PHE A 88 -1.65 3.96 17.38
C PHE A 88 -1.59 5.41 17.84
N LYS A 89 -1.95 5.70 19.08
CA LYS A 89 -1.87 7.05 19.69
C LYS A 89 -0.43 7.57 19.73
N ARG A 90 0.55 6.70 20.01
CA ARG A 90 1.97 7.06 19.98
C ARG A 90 2.42 7.48 18.58
N ASN A 91 1.96 6.75 17.54
CA ASN A 91 2.27 7.10 16.15
C ASN A 91 1.63 8.42 15.75
N LEU A 92 0.37 8.69 16.10
CA LEU A 92 -0.29 9.98 15.87
C LEU A 92 0.51 11.13 16.48
N ARG A 93 0.83 11.05 17.78
CA ARG A 93 1.65 12.06 18.48
C ARG A 93 3.00 12.26 17.81
N SER A 94 3.64 11.18 17.34
CA SER A 94 4.96 11.25 16.69
C SER A 94 4.93 12.00 15.35
N MET A 95 3.77 12.16 14.73
CA MET A 95 3.55 12.91 13.50
C MET A 95 2.86 14.26 13.72
N GLY A 96 2.52 14.61 14.97
CA GLY A 96 1.77 15.82 15.29
C GLY A 96 0.31 15.78 14.85
N LEU A 97 -0.29 14.59 14.78
CA LEU A 97 -1.65 14.40 14.29
C LEU A 97 -2.63 14.13 15.43
N ALA A 98 -3.81 14.73 15.37
CA ALA A 98 -4.94 14.40 16.24
C ALA A 98 -5.63 13.08 15.80
N GLN A 99 -5.71 12.85 14.49
CA GLN A 99 -6.35 11.67 13.89
C GLN A 99 -5.62 11.21 12.62
N ALA A 100 -5.72 9.92 12.30
CA ALA A 100 -5.38 9.37 11.00
C ALA A 100 -6.66 9.16 10.17
N ASP A 101 -6.51 8.93 8.86
CA ASP A 101 -7.65 8.53 8.04
C ASP A 101 -7.95 7.04 8.24
N ILE A 102 -6.91 6.21 8.34
CA ILE A 102 -7.04 4.75 8.35
C ILE A 102 -6.22 4.14 9.49
N LEU A 103 -6.85 3.25 10.27
CA LEU A 103 -6.16 2.27 11.11
C LEU A 103 -6.15 0.92 10.41
N ILE A 104 -4.96 0.30 10.25
CA ILE A 104 -4.81 -1.01 9.62
C ILE A 104 -4.42 -2.05 10.68
N LEU A 105 -5.22 -3.12 10.79
CA LEU A 105 -4.87 -4.32 11.52
C LEU A 105 -3.88 -5.15 10.68
N GLY A 106 -2.61 -5.15 11.09
CA GLY A 106 -1.49 -5.64 10.29
C GLY A 106 -1.24 -7.13 10.41
N TRP A 107 -0.97 -7.76 9.26
CA TRP A 107 -0.49 -9.13 9.15
C TRP A 107 -1.40 -10.18 9.79
N HIS A 108 -2.66 -10.17 9.40
CA HIS A 108 -3.64 -11.17 9.79
C HIS A 108 -3.83 -12.23 8.69
N ASN A 109 -3.34 -13.45 8.94
CA ASN A 109 -3.53 -14.63 8.06
C ASN A 109 -4.69 -15.52 8.51
N ARG A 110 -5.31 -15.16 9.63
CA ARG A 110 -6.55 -15.71 10.19
C ARG A 110 -7.45 -14.54 10.59
N ARG A 111 -8.73 -14.79 10.76
CA ARG A 111 -9.70 -13.78 11.22
C ARG A 111 -9.18 -13.12 12.51
N PRO A 112 -9.09 -11.78 12.56
CA PRO A 112 -8.73 -11.06 13.80
C PRO A 112 -9.70 -11.41 14.93
N SER A 113 -9.23 -11.40 16.18
CA SER A 113 -10.13 -11.69 17.30
C SER A 113 -11.23 -10.62 17.40
N PRO A 114 -12.48 -10.99 17.74
CA PRO A 114 -13.59 -10.04 17.91
C PRO A 114 -13.24 -8.90 18.87
N LYS A 115 -12.52 -9.19 19.96
CA LYS A 115 -12.06 -8.18 20.94
C LYS A 115 -11.13 -7.13 20.32
N LEU A 116 -10.23 -7.56 19.40
CA LEU A 116 -9.33 -6.65 18.71
C LEU A 116 -10.10 -5.75 17.72
N VAL A 117 -11.01 -6.33 16.95
CA VAL A 117 -11.86 -5.59 16.00
C VAL A 117 -12.75 -4.60 16.75
N ALA A 118 -13.43 -5.02 17.81
CA ALA A 118 -14.27 -4.14 18.63
C ALA A 118 -13.46 -2.94 19.18
N ARG A 119 -12.21 -3.18 19.62
CA ARG A 119 -11.36 -2.08 20.09
C ARG A 119 -10.94 -1.13 18.96
N ALA A 120 -10.70 -1.65 17.75
CA ALA A 120 -10.40 -0.83 16.58
C ALA A 120 -11.62 0.02 16.16
N LEU A 121 -12.81 -0.54 16.16
CA LEU A 121 -14.07 0.18 15.92
C LEU A 121 -14.30 1.28 16.97
N ALA A 122 -14.04 1.00 18.23
CA ALA A 122 -14.11 2.02 19.29
C ALA A 122 -13.13 3.19 19.08
N LEU A 123 -11.98 2.99 18.42
CA LEU A 123 -11.10 4.10 18.04
C LEU A 123 -11.69 4.91 16.88
N LYS A 124 -12.39 4.27 15.94
CA LYS A 124 -13.13 4.93 14.86
C LYS A 124 -14.26 5.78 15.45
N GLU A 125 -15.06 5.25 16.37
CA GLU A 125 -16.13 5.97 17.08
C GLU A 125 -15.61 7.18 17.87
N LYS A 126 -14.42 7.09 18.46
CA LYS A 126 -13.75 8.21 19.15
C LYS A 126 -13.12 9.23 18.19
N GLY A 127 -13.28 9.08 16.89
CA GLY A 127 -12.73 10.00 15.87
C GLY A 127 -11.20 9.95 15.72
N LEU A 128 -10.53 8.91 16.24
CA LEU A 128 -9.08 8.78 16.11
C LEU A 128 -8.66 8.23 14.72
N CYS A 129 -9.57 7.53 14.05
CA CYS A 129 -9.48 7.18 12.62
C CYS A 129 -10.86 7.20 11.99
N ARG A 130 -10.91 7.35 10.66
CA ARG A 130 -12.16 7.37 9.88
C ARG A 130 -12.52 5.98 9.37
N PHE A 131 -11.52 5.19 9.00
CA PHE A 131 -11.67 3.91 8.33
C PHE A 131 -10.81 2.83 8.98
N LEU A 132 -11.25 1.57 8.85
CA LEU A 132 -10.55 0.41 9.34
C LEU A 132 -10.09 -0.47 8.18
N GLY A 133 -8.79 -0.77 8.11
CA GLY A 133 -8.21 -1.67 7.13
C GLY A 133 -7.63 -2.93 7.74
N MET A 134 -7.37 -3.92 6.89
CA MET A 134 -6.67 -5.14 7.27
C MET A 134 -5.58 -5.48 6.24
N SER A 135 -4.45 -6.02 6.70
CA SER A 135 -3.44 -6.61 5.83
C SER A 135 -3.13 -8.05 6.22
N GLY A 136 -2.72 -8.85 5.25
CA GLY A 136 -2.35 -10.24 5.46
C GLY A 136 -1.78 -10.90 4.20
N HIS A 137 -1.39 -12.17 4.33
CA HIS A 137 -0.88 -12.96 3.19
C HIS A 137 -1.88 -14.05 2.74
N ASN A 138 -2.88 -14.37 3.58
CA ASN A 138 -3.95 -15.29 3.20
C ASN A 138 -5.01 -14.54 2.38
N ARG A 139 -4.91 -14.62 1.06
CA ARG A 139 -5.77 -13.90 0.13
C ARG A 139 -7.24 -14.31 0.22
N ARG A 140 -7.52 -15.59 0.48
CA ARG A 140 -8.89 -16.14 0.65
C ARG A 140 -9.63 -15.59 1.87
N LEU A 141 -8.89 -14.97 2.79
CA LEU A 141 -9.48 -14.34 3.98
C LEU A 141 -10.15 -13.00 3.62
N PHE A 142 -9.65 -12.25 2.65
CA PHE A 142 -10.16 -10.92 2.34
C PHE A 142 -11.63 -10.91 1.90
N PRO A 143 -12.09 -11.79 1.00
CA PRO A 143 -13.52 -11.88 0.67
C PRO A 143 -14.40 -12.16 1.88
N GLN A 144 -13.97 -13.06 2.78
CA GLN A 144 -14.70 -13.38 3.99
C GLN A 144 -14.80 -12.18 4.94
N MET A 145 -13.74 -11.38 5.01
CA MET A 145 -13.71 -10.17 5.85
C MET A 145 -14.48 -9.02 5.24
N ALA A 146 -14.52 -8.92 3.89
CA ALA A 146 -15.37 -7.98 3.18
C ALA A 146 -16.87 -8.27 3.43
N ALA A 147 -17.28 -9.54 3.30
CA ALA A 147 -18.64 -9.97 3.58
C ALA A 147 -19.07 -9.71 5.04
N ALA A 148 -18.12 -9.69 5.98
CA ALA A 148 -18.41 -9.32 7.36
C ALA A 148 -18.65 -7.82 7.59
N GLY A 149 -18.40 -6.95 6.59
CA GLY A 149 -18.70 -5.52 6.60
C GLY A 149 -17.93 -4.67 7.63
N GLN A 150 -16.83 -5.21 8.20
CA GLN A 150 -16.11 -4.54 9.28
C GLN A 150 -14.87 -3.77 8.80
N PHE A 151 -14.44 -3.98 7.55
CA PHE A 151 -13.24 -3.40 7.00
C PHE A 151 -13.56 -2.60 5.74
N ASP A 152 -13.09 -1.37 5.73
CA ASP A 152 -13.30 -0.41 4.64
C ASP A 152 -12.26 -0.58 3.52
N LEU A 153 -11.10 -1.24 3.80
CA LEU A 153 -10.05 -1.47 2.82
C LEU A 153 -9.12 -2.64 3.20
N PHE A 154 -8.41 -3.15 2.19
CA PHE A 154 -7.42 -4.21 2.36
C PHE A 154 -6.07 -3.85 1.76
N HIS A 155 -4.99 -4.17 2.49
CA HIS A 155 -3.64 -4.22 1.94
C HIS A 155 -3.32 -5.64 1.52
N ILE A 156 -3.13 -5.86 0.22
CA ILE A 156 -2.97 -7.18 -0.40
C ILE A 156 -1.61 -7.27 -1.10
N ARG A 157 -0.85 -8.34 -0.83
CA ARG A 157 0.39 -8.60 -1.59
C ARG A 157 0.06 -8.95 -3.03
N TYR A 158 0.51 -8.09 -3.96
CA TYR A 158 0.32 -8.30 -5.39
C TYR A 158 1.48 -7.70 -6.19
N ASN A 159 2.08 -8.49 -7.07
CA ASN A 159 3.14 -8.12 -8.01
C ASN A 159 3.28 -9.22 -9.07
N ALA A 160 4.11 -8.99 -10.08
CA ALA A 160 4.31 -9.92 -11.19
C ALA A 160 4.66 -11.37 -10.75
N ALA A 161 5.39 -11.52 -9.62
CA ALA A 161 5.77 -12.82 -9.08
C ALA A 161 4.76 -13.42 -8.09
N HIS A 162 3.75 -12.67 -7.65
CA HIS A 162 2.73 -13.11 -6.67
C HIS A 162 1.35 -12.65 -7.13
N ARG A 163 0.82 -13.33 -8.15
CA ARG A 163 -0.45 -12.97 -8.81
C ARG A 163 -1.70 -13.63 -8.24
N GLY A 164 -1.59 -14.56 -7.32
CA GLY A 164 -2.76 -15.31 -6.81
C GLY A 164 -3.92 -14.46 -6.24
N ALA A 165 -3.76 -13.14 -6.09
CA ALA A 165 -4.87 -12.25 -5.75
C ALA A 165 -5.86 -12.10 -6.92
N GLU A 166 -5.42 -12.29 -8.17
CA GLU A 166 -6.26 -12.24 -9.36
C GLU A 166 -7.37 -13.32 -9.34
N GLU A 167 -7.11 -14.43 -8.68
CA GLU A 167 -8.05 -15.56 -8.56
C GLU A 167 -8.72 -15.60 -7.18
N GLU A 168 -7.95 -15.38 -6.11
CA GLU A 168 -8.37 -15.69 -4.73
C GLU A 168 -9.01 -14.48 -3.99
N ALA A 169 -8.85 -13.25 -4.49
CA ALA A 169 -9.34 -12.07 -3.80
C ALA A 169 -10.09 -11.09 -4.71
N PHE A 170 -9.47 -10.59 -5.76
CA PHE A 170 -10.00 -9.49 -6.57
C PHE A 170 -11.38 -9.77 -7.20
N PRO A 171 -11.68 -10.97 -7.73
CA PRO A 171 -13.01 -11.27 -8.31
C PRO A 171 -14.15 -11.19 -7.30
N HIS A 172 -13.83 -11.29 -6.01
CA HIS A 172 -14.81 -11.27 -4.91
C HIS A 172 -14.89 -9.91 -4.20
N LEU A 173 -14.09 -8.93 -4.62
CA LEU A 173 -14.01 -7.58 -4.05
C LEU A 173 -14.41 -6.56 -5.12
N THR A 174 -15.65 -6.66 -5.60
CA THR A 174 -16.20 -5.88 -6.72
C THR A 174 -17.48 -5.13 -6.30
N GLY A 175 -18.01 -4.29 -7.21
CA GLY A 175 -19.21 -3.49 -6.99
C GLY A 175 -18.94 -2.13 -6.33
N ASP A 176 -19.97 -1.29 -6.26
CA ASP A 176 -19.84 0.12 -5.81
C ASP A 176 -19.50 0.24 -4.32
N SER A 177 -19.91 -0.73 -3.52
CA SER A 177 -19.63 -0.78 -2.08
C SER A 177 -18.39 -1.61 -1.71
N ARG A 178 -17.54 -1.97 -2.69
CA ARG A 178 -16.35 -2.76 -2.42
C ARG A 178 -15.36 -2.06 -1.49
N PRO A 179 -14.64 -2.79 -0.65
CA PRO A 179 -13.51 -2.23 0.08
C PRO A 179 -12.41 -1.70 -0.86
N GLY A 180 -11.67 -0.68 -0.39
CA GLY A 180 -10.50 -0.18 -1.10
C GLY A 180 -9.38 -1.24 -1.16
N ILE A 181 -8.66 -1.29 -2.27
CA ILE A 181 -7.56 -2.26 -2.48
C ILE A 181 -6.24 -1.52 -2.65
N VAL A 182 -5.36 -1.70 -1.66
CA VAL A 182 -4.00 -1.18 -1.66
C VAL A 182 -3.03 -2.35 -1.81
N THR A 183 -2.20 -2.34 -2.85
CA THR A 183 -1.21 -3.40 -3.06
C THR A 183 0.16 -3.02 -2.52
N TYR A 184 0.94 -4.03 -2.12
CA TYR A 184 2.28 -3.83 -1.58
C TYR A 184 3.29 -4.85 -2.13
N THR A 185 4.58 -4.54 -1.96
CA THR A 185 5.72 -5.32 -2.46
C THR A 185 5.79 -5.44 -3.99
N ALA A 186 5.45 -4.37 -4.72
CA ALA A 186 5.45 -4.36 -6.19
C ALA A 186 6.77 -4.87 -6.80
N THR A 187 7.92 -4.48 -6.24
CA THR A 187 9.25 -4.92 -6.70
C THR A 187 9.70 -6.26 -6.11
N ARG A 188 8.86 -6.94 -5.28
CA ARG A 188 9.25 -8.13 -4.50
C ARG A 188 10.55 -7.88 -3.71
N TRP A 189 10.59 -6.79 -2.93
CA TRP A 189 11.80 -6.35 -2.18
C TRP A 189 13.05 -6.21 -3.07
N GLY A 190 12.89 -5.73 -4.30
CA GLY A 190 13.95 -5.53 -5.28
C GLY A 190 14.37 -6.81 -6.05
N GLN A 191 13.74 -7.96 -5.82
CA GLN A 191 14.09 -9.18 -6.54
C GLN A 191 13.71 -9.10 -8.02
N LEU A 192 12.61 -8.42 -8.36
CA LEU A 192 12.20 -8.17 -9.75
C LEU A 192 13.11 -7.16 -10.47
N LEU A 193 13.96 -6.45 -9.73
CA LEU A 193 14.91 -5.47 -10.29
C LEU A 193 16.35 -6.01 -10.36
N ASN A 194 16.58 -7.25 -9.93
CA ASN A 194 17.92 -7.83 -9.87
C ASN A 194 18.20 -8.61 -11.16
N SER A 195 19.10 -8.08 -11.99
CA SER A 195 19.51 -8.69 -13.27
C SER A 195 19.97 -10.15 -13.15
N LYS A 196 20.59 -10.52 -12.01
CA LYS A 196 21.02 -11.90 -11.75
C LYS A 196 19.86 -12.88 -11.51
N LYS A 197 18.64 -12.39 -11.37
CA LYS A 197 17.42 -13.18 -11.10
C LYS A 197 16.47 -13.21 -12.29
N MET A 198 16.85 -12.63 -13.40
CA MET A 198 16.04 -12.61 -14.61
C MET A 198 16.16 -13.90 -15.41
N PRO A 199 15.17 -14.20 -16.26
CA PRO A 199 15.32 -15.24 -17.29
C PRO A 199 16.57 -15.00 -18.13
N PRO A 200 17.22 -16.04 -18.68
CA PRO A 200 18.37 -15.87 -19.55
C PRO A 200 18.08 -14.93 -20.73
N GLY A 201 18.93 -13.92 -20.91
CA GLY A 201 18.80 -12.91 -21.96
C GLY A 201 17.75 -11.82 -21.72
N GLU A 202 16.98 -11.90 -20.62
CA GLU A 202 15.96 -10.91 -20.29
C GLU A 202 16.55 -9.79 -19.39
N PRO A 203 16.47 -8.51 -19.79
CA PRO A 203 16.88 -7.41 -18.92
C PRO A 203 15.89 -7.23 -17.77
N ALA A 204 16.40 -6.78 -16.60
CA ALA A 204 15.52 -6.44 -15.48
C ALA A 204 14.58 -5.27 -15.85
N PRO A 205 13.31 -5.31 -15.44
CA PRO A 205 12.38 -4.20 -15.66
C PRO A 205 12.79 -2.97 -14.86
N ALA A 206 12.34 -1.80 -15.31
CA ALA A 206 12.46 -0.58 -14.51
C ALA A 206 11.57 -0.67 -13.24
N PRO A 207 11.94 0.03 -12.14
CA PRO A 207 11.09 0.10 -10.96
C PRO A 207 9.66 0.53 -11.28
N SER A 208 9.49 1.52 -12.17
CA SER A 208 8.18 1.99 -12.65
C SER A 208 7.32 0.89 -13.26
N ASP A 209 7.89 -0.07 -13.97
CA ASP A 209 7.13 -1.16 -14.60
C ASP A 209 6.52 -2.10 -13.56
N CYS A 210 7.22 -2.31 -12.43
CA CYS A 210 6.66 -3.09 -11.33
C CYS A 210 5.43 -2.44 -10.70
N TYR A 211 5.42 -1.10 -10.57
CA TYR A 211 4.25 -0.35 -10.08
C TYR A 211 3.14 -0.32 -11.12
N ARG A 212 3.48 -0.07 -12.39
CA ARG A 212 2.54 -0.10 -13.51
C ARG A 212 1.85 -1.46 -13.62
N PHE A 213 2.60 -2.57 -13.45
CA PHE A 213 2.03 -3.93 -13.43
C PHE A 213 0.89 -4.02 -12.42
N ALA A 214 1.12 -3.63 -11.17
CA ALA A 214 0.10 -3.71 -10.13
C ALA A 214 -1.07 -2.76 -10.39
N LEU A 215 -0.79 -1.52 -10.81
CA LEU A 215 -1.79 -0.48 -11.07
C LEU A 215 -2.61 -0.70 -12.36
N SER A 216 -2.12 -1.54 -13.29
CA SER A 216 -2.87 -1.92 -14.49
C SER A 216 -4.04 -2.85 -14.18
N HIS A 217 -4.07 -3.50 -13.02
CA HIS A 217 -5.21 -4.32 -12.62
C HIS A 217 -6.35 -3.42 -12.14
N PRO A 218 -7.58 -3.55 -12.72
CA PRO A 218 -8.70 -2.63 -12.44
C PRO A 218 -9.18 -2.63 -10.99
N ALA A 219 -8.96 -3.71 -10.24
CA ALA A 219 -9.33 -3.80 -8.84
C ALA A 219 -8.40 -2.98 -7.91
N VAL A 220 -7.20 -2.61 -8.37
CA VAL A 220 -6.18 -1.95 -7.53
C VAL A 220 -6.40 -0.45 -7.51
N ASP A 221 -6.63 0.12 -6.33
CA ASP A 221 -6.78 1.57 -6.16
C ASP A 221 -5.41 2.25 -5.94
N VAL A 222 -4.54 1.64 -5.12
CA VAL A 222 -3.22 2.18 -4.77
C VAL A 222 -2.17 1.08 -4.80
N CYS A 223 -0.97 1.40 -5.32
CA CYS A 223 0.21 0.54 -5.18
C CYS A 223 1.26 1.23 -4.31
N LEU A 224 1.72 0.57 -3.23
CA LEU A 224 2.70 1.16 -2.31
C LEU A 224 4.12 1.12 -2.88
N CYS A 225 4.77 2.29 -2.88
CA CYS A 225 6.18 2.49 -3.13
C CYS A 225 6.93 2.68 -1.80
N GLY A 226 8.04 1.95 -1.60
CA GLY A 226 8.86 2.00 -0.40
C GLY A 226 10.33 2.31 -0.70
N PRO A 227 10.69 3.57 -1.01
CA PRO A 227 12.04 3.96 -1.36
C PRO A 227 12.94 4.06 -0.13
N ARG A 228 14.25 3.87 -0.34
CA ARG A 228 15.30 4.06 0.68
C ARG A 228 15.91 5.45 0.62
N ASN A 229 15.85 6.10 -0.52
CA ASN A 229 16.41 7.42 -0.80
C ASN A 229 15.55 8.17 -1.83
N ILE A 230 15.95 9.39 -2.16
CA ILE A 230 15.23 10.25 -3.10
C ILE A 230 15.31 9.72 -4.54
N ASP A 231 16.43 9.11 -4.92
CA ASP A 231 16.62 8.61 -6.29
C ASP A 231 15.66 7.44 -6.58
N GLN A 232 15.54 6.49 -5.63
CA GLN A 232 14.55 5.40 -5.75
C GLN A 232 13.10 5.91 -5.78
N MET A 233 12.81 7.04 -5.09
CA MET A 233 11.51 7.68 -5.22
C MET A 233 11.31 8.21 -6.63
N ARG A 234 12.31 8.92 -7.18
CA ARG A 234 12.26 9.48 -8.53
C ARG A 234 12.19 8.41 -9.61
N GLU A 235 12.86 7.26 -9.43
CA GLU A 235 12.74 6.09 -10.32
C GLU A 235 11.34 5.47 -10.35
N ALA A 236 10.57 5.61 -9.27
CA ALA A 236 9.19 5.11 -9.21
C ALA A 236 8.19 6.05 -9.89
N MET A 237 8.44 7.37 -9.88
CA MET A 237 7.49 8.40 -10.34
C MET A 237 7.08 8.27 -11.81
N PRO A 238 7.93 7.85 -12.78
CA PRO A 238 7.51 7.65 -14.16
C PRO A 238 6.31 6.71 -14.32
N ALA A 239 6.04 5.83 -13.33
CA ALA A 239 4.85 4.99 -13.33
C ALA A 239 3.55 5.81 -13.46
N LEU A 240 3.48 7.01 -12.89
CA LEU A 240 2.30 7.86 -12.92
C LEU A 240 1.99 8.38 -14.33
N GLU A 241 3.03 8.80 -15.04
CA GLU A 241 2.93 9.44 -16.36
C GLU A 241 2.78 8.41 -17.49
N LEU A 242 3.50 7.28 -17.38
CA LEU A 242 3.49 6.22 -18.38
C LEU A 242 2.15 5.46 -18.45
N GLY A 243 1.37 5.50 -17.37
CA GLY A 243 0.06 4.83 -17.31
C GLY A 243 0.14 3.29 -17.34
N PRO A 244 -0.97 2.60 -17.65
CA PRO A 244 -1.04 1.15 -17.66
C PRO A 244 -0.02 0.50 -18.61
N LEU A 245 0.40 -0.73 -18.31
CA LEU A 245 1.22 -1.52 -19.22
C LEU A 245 0.41 -1.91 -20.47
N GLY A 246 1.05 -1.88 -21.62
CA GLY A 246 0.53 -2.50 -22.82
C GLY A 246 0.50 -4.04 -22.71
N GLN A 247 -0.17 -4.71 -23.62
CA GLN A 247 -0.32 -6.16 -23.58
C GLN A 247 1.05 -6.87 -23.61
N GLU A 248 1.96 -6.45 -24.49
CA GLU A 248 3.30 -7.04 -24.61
C GLU A 248 4.12 -6.87 -23.32
N ASP A 249 4.14 -5.67 -22.74
CA ASP A 249 4.82 -5.39 -21.48
C ASP A 249 4.20 -6.18 -20.32
N MET A 250 2.87 -6.31 -20.29
CA MET A 250 2.16 -7.11 -19.29
C MET A 250 2.57 -8.58 -19.37
N GLU A 251 2.59 -9.17 -20.56
CA GLU A 251 3.03 -10.56 -20.76
C GLU A 251 4.52 -10.74 -20.43
N ARG A 252 5.35 -9.77 -20.79
CA ARG A 252 6.75 -9.73 -20.40
C ARG A 252 6.90 -9.75 -18.88
N MET A 253 6.19 -8.88 -18.16
CA MET A 253 6.23 -8.82 -16.70
C MET A 253 5.74 -10.10 -16.05
N LYS A 254 4.73 -10.76 -16.60
CA LYS A 254 4.25 -12.07 -16.13
C LYS A 254 5.33 -13.15 -16.28
N ARG A 255 5.97 -13.26 -17.46
CA ARG A 255 7.08 -14.22 -17.68
C ARG A 255 8.23 -14.02 -16.70
N ILE A 256 8.67 -12.76 -16.52
CA ILE A 256 9.70 -12.41 -15.52
C ILE A 256 9.23 -12.84 -14.12
N GLY A 257 8.00 -12.50 -13.77
CA GLY A 257 7.41 -12.81 -12.47
C GLY A 257 7.40 -14.32 -12.17
N ASP A 258 6.98 -15.14 -13.14
CA ASP A 258 6.92 -16.60 -13.02
C ASP A 258 8.32 -17.20 -12.85
N TYR A 259 9.27 -16.72 -13.63
CA TYR A 259 10.66 -17.15 -13.49
C TYR A 259 11.22 -16.80 -12.11
N VAL A 260 11.07 -15.54 -11.67
CA VAL A 260 11.54 -15.09 -10.36
C VAL A 260 10.82 -15.83 -9.22
N HIS A 261 9.55 -16.18 -9.40
CA HIS A 261 8.79 -16.95 -8.42
C HIS A 261 9.31 -18.38 -8.27
N SER A 262 9.53 -19.08 -9.39
CA SER A 262 9.95 -20.49 -9.40
C SER A 262 11.40 -20.69 -8.94
N HIS A 263 12.31 -19.76 -9.27
CA HIS A 263 13.74 -19.86 -8.98
C HIS A 263 14.16 -19.23 -7.65
N ASN A 264 13.30 -18.48 -6.97
CA ASN A 264 13.60 -17.79 -5.71
C ASN A 264 12.56 -18.09 -4.63
N ARG A 265 12.43 -19.36 -4.26
CA ARG A 265 11.42 -19.84 -3.29
C ARG A 265 11.62 -19.39 -1.83
N ARG A 266 12.71 -18.73 -1.48
CA ARG A 266 12.94 -18.19 -0.13
C ARG A 266 12.28 -16.81 -0.05
N PHE A 267 10.97 -16.78 0.28
CA PHE A 267 10.12 -15.68 0.83
C PHE A 267 8.66 -15.86 0.42
#